data_47a6e340df48ad5dbd55829beef7bca9
#
_entry.id   47a6e340df48ad5dbd55829beef7bca9
#
_cell.length_a   1.000
_cell.length_b   1.000
_cell.length_c   1.000
_cell.angle_alpha   90.00
_cell.angle_beta   90.00
_cell.angle_gamma   90.00
#
_symmetry.space_group_name_H-M   'P 1'
#
loop_
_entity.id
_entity.type
_entity.pdbx_description
1 polymer ?
#
loop_
_entity_poly.entity_id
_entity_poly.type
_entity_poly.pdbx_seq_one_letter_code
_entity_poly.pdbx_strand_id
1 'polypeptide(L)'
;MKLLNLASNNSFWRGIDYHHENRIIGWKELAENCYQGKVRGSGNAVYDVTIDTAHPRKSACNCPFAEGRRVICKHMIALDLGIFPEKEQQMMDYIEEQNQMYEQEYEKEMQEREEEIREYVMKLSKAELREKLIQRMINDLYY
;
A
#
# COMPACT_ATOMS: atom_id res chain seq x y z
N MET A 1 -3.29 11.01 9.11
CA MET A 1 -3.20 9.88 8.12
C MET A 1 -3.43 10.28 6.66
N LYS A 2 -4.01 11.44 6.39
CA LYS A 2 -4.29 11.88 5.01
C LYS A 2 -3.06 11.88 4.10
N LEU A 3 -1.91 12.33 4.60
CA LEU A 3 -0.67 12.38 3.83
C LEU A 3 -0.17 10.98 3.47
N LEU A 4 -0.14 10.06 4.42
CA LEU A 4 0.29 8.68 4.21
C LEU A 4 -0.59 7.95 3.18
N ASN A 5 -1.90 8.19 3.21
CA ASN A 5 -2.86 7.56 2.31
C ASN A 5 -2.75 8.04 0.84
N LEU A 6 -2.18 9.22 0.60
CA LEU A 6 -1.98 9.75 -0.75
C LEU A 6 -0.68 9.31 -1.41
N ALA A 7 0.23 8.71 -0.65
CA ALA A 7 1.49 8.21 -1.19
C ALA A 7 1.28 6.96 -2.06
N SER A 8 2.12 6.79 -3.08
CA SER A 8 2.22 5.51 -3.76
C SER A 8 2.74 4.45 -2.79
N ASN A 9 2.44 3.18 -3.07
CA ASN A 9 2.92 2.07 -2.25
C ASN A 9 4.45 2.08 -2.09
N ASN A 10 5.18 2.32 -3.18
CA ASN A 10 6.63 2.42 -3.15
C ASN A 10 7.14 3.59 -2.29
N SER A 11 6.55 4.77 -2.43
CA SER A 11 6.91 5.94 -1.62
C SER A 11 6.62 5.74 -0.14
N PHE A 12 5.50 5.08 0.18
CA PHE A 12 5.09 4.77 1.55
C PHE A 12 6.13 3.87 2.26
N TRP A 13 6.45 2.71 1.69
CA TRP A 13 7.39 1.77 2.31
C TRP A 13 8.81 2.33 2.39
N ARG A 14 9.28 3.03 1.36
CA ARG A 14 10.58 3.71 1.39
C ARG A 14 10.61 4.86 2.40
N GLY A 15 9.48 5.52 2.63
CA GLY A 15 9.34 6.55 3.67
C GLY A 15 9.47 5.98 5.07
N ILE A 16 8.87 4.80 5.34
CA ILE A 16 9.04 4.06 6.59
C ILE A 16 10.51 3.69 6.81
N ASP A 17 11.19 3.15 5.80
CA ASP A 17 12.62 2.81 5.88
C ASP A 17 13.45 4.04 6.24
N TYR A 18 13.18 5.18 5.61
CA TYR A 18 13.87 6.44 5.89
C TYR A 18 13.61 6.96 7.30
N HIS A 19 12.40 6.77 7.82
CA HIS A 19 12.08 7.08 9.21
C HIS A 19 12.87 6.17 10.17
N HIS A 20 12.91 4.86 9.94
CA HIS A 20 13.67 3.91 10.76
C HIS A 20 15.19 4.14 10.70
N GLU A 21 15.70 4.63 9.59
CA GLU A 21 17.10 5.00 9.41
C GLU A 21 17.47 6.38 10.02
N ASN A 22 16.53 7.04 10.69
CA ASN A 22 16.70 8.37 11.32
C ASN A 22 17.28 9.41 10.36
N ARG A 23 16.73 9.51 9.16
CA ARG A 23 17.21 10.41 8.10
C ARG A 23 16.73 11.86 8.28
N ILE A 24 15.89 12.14 9.27
CA ILE A 24 15.42 13.50 9.58
C ILE A 24 16.51 14.21 10.38
N ILE A 25 16.98 15.35 9.85
CA ILE A 25 18.01 16.17 10.50
C ILE A 25 17.38 17.09 11.55
N GLY A 26 16.21 17.62 11.26
CA GLY A 26 15.46 18.49 12.15
C GLY A 26 14.19 18.98 11.47
N TRP A 27 13.29 19.52 12.27
CA TRP A 27 12.03 20.07 11.79
C TRP A 27 11.51 21.18 12.72
N LYS A 28 10.58 21.97 12.21
CA LYS A 28 9.85 23.00 12.96
C LYS A 28 8.41 23.11 12.45
N GLU A 29 7.52 23.53 13.32
CA GLU A 29 6.18 23.94 12.95
C GLU A 29 6.19 25.36 12.37
N LEU A 30 5.60 25.54 11.18
CA LEU A 30 5.46 26.84 10.54
C LEU A 30 4.12 27.50 10.86
N ALA A 31 3.06 26.70 10.90
CA ALA A 31 1.69 27.09 11.19
C ALA A 31 0.92 25.84 11.62
N GLU A 32 -0.31 26.00 12.01
CA GLU A 32 -1.18 24.85 12.34
C GLU A 32 -1.21 23.85 11.19
N ASN A 33 -0.90 22.59 11.48
CA ASN A 33 -0.82 21.47 10.52
C ASN A 33 0.26 21.63 9.42
N CYS A 34 1.16 22.59 9.54
CA CYS A 34 2.20 22.84 8.56
C CYS A 34 3.60 22.76 9.21
N TYR A 35 4.42 21.84 8.69
CA TYR A 35 5.74 21.56 9.25
C TYR A 35 6.80 21.58 8.16
N GLN A 36 7.99 22.04 8.51
CA GLN A 36 9.15 22.07 7.63
C GLN A 36 10.30 21.32 8.28
N GLY A 37 10.99 20.52 7.49
CA GLY A 37 12.16 19.78 7.95
C GLY A 37 13.18 19.55 6.86
N LYS A 38 14.32 19.00 7.28
CA LYS A 38 15.39 18.55 6.39
C LYS A 38 15.53 17.03 6.53
N VAL A 39 15.55 16.35 5.39
CA VAL A 39 15.65 14.89 5.32
C VAL A 39 16.83 14.50 4.43
N ARG A 40 17.71 13.63 4.94
CA ARG A 40 18.81 13.07 4.16
C ARG A 40 18.30 12.10 3.11
N GLY A 41 18.72 12.33 1.88
CA GLY A 41 18.51 11.42 0.77
C GLY A 41 19.62 10.38 0.66
N SER A 42 19.80 9.83 -0.54
CA SER A 42 20.94 8.98 -0.87
C SER A 42 22.21 9.80 -1.02
N GLY A 43 23.36 9.22 -0.65
CA GLY A 43 24.65 9.93 -0.66
C GLY A 43 24.69 11.10 0.31
N ASN A 44 25.16 12.26 -0.16
CA ASN A 44 25.27 13.47 0.64
C ASN A 44 24.10 14.44 0.44
N ALA A 45 23.05 14.04 -0.29
CA ALA A 45 21.91 14.89 -0.55
C ALA A 45 21.09 15.15 0.72
N VAL A 46 20.66 16.39 0.90
CA VAL A 46 19.72 16.81 1.94
C VAL A 46 18.59 17.58 1.27
N TYR A 47 17.37 17.19 1.54
CA TYR A 47 16.20 17.81 0.93
C TYR A 47 15.40 18.63 1.92
N ASP A 48 14.91 19.77 1.44
CA ASP A 48 13.98 20.62 2.17
C ASP A 48 12.56 20.11 1.93
N VAL A 49 11.87 19.79 3.01
CA VAL A 49 10.55 19.17 2.99
C VAL A 49 9.57 20.03 3.78
N THR A 50 8.45 20.35 3.17
CA THR A 50 7.33 21.00 3.85
C THR A 50 6.10 20.10 3.72
N ILE A 51 5.46 19.76 4.83
CA ILE A 51 4.23 18.98 4.85
C ILE A 51 3.07 19.80 5.42
N ASP A 52 1.91 19.64 4.81
CA ASP A 52 0.63 20.11 5.31
C ASP A 52 -0.25 18.89 5.60
N THR A 53 -0.47 18.59 6.87
CA THR A 53 -1.19 17.39 7.28
C THR A 53 -2.71 17.51 7.08
N ALA A 54 -3.24 18.72 7.00
CA ALA A 54 -4.64 18.97 6.70
C ALA A 54 -4.93 18.97 5.18
N HIS A 55 -3.97 19.48 4.39
CA HIS A 55 -4.05 19.59 2.93
C HIS A 55 -2.79 18.98 2.28
N PRO A 56 -2.64 17.66 2.28
CA PRO A 56 -1.39 16.98 1.89
C PRO A 56 -0.87 17.35 0.49
N ARG A 57 -1.76 17.69 -0.44
CA ARG A 57 -1.37 18.11 -1.80
C ARG A 57 -0.67 19.47 -1.86
N LYS A 58 -0.67 20.24 -0.77
CA LYS A 58 0.12 21.47 -0.60
C LYS A 58 1.53 21.21 -0.09
N SER A 59 1.83 19.95 0.28
CA SER A 59 3.16 19.55 0.69
C SER A 59 4.15 19.64 -0.47
N ALA A 60 5.41 19.94 -0.17
CA ALA A 60 6.46 20.11 -1.15
C ALA A 60 7.78 19.50 -0.68
N CYS A 61 8.55 18.99 -1.62
CA CYS A 61 9.92 18.53 -1.41
C CYS A 61 10.75 18.87 -2.65
N ASN A 62 11.97 19.32 -2.46
CA ASN A 62 12.89 19.63 -3.56
C ASN A 62 13.70 18.43 -4.07
N CYS A 63 13.30 17.20 -3.73
CA CYS A 63 13.90 16.01 -4.31
C CYS A 63 13.52 15.84 -5.80
N PRO A 64 14.35 15.13 -6.59
CA PRO A 64 14.09 14.96 -8.03
C PRO A 64 12.74 14.35 -8.38
N PHE A 65 12.18 13.54 -7.48
CA PHE A 65 10.87 12.91 -7.69
C PHE A 65 9.70 13.89 -7.48
N ALA A 66 9.78 14.78 -6.51
CA ALA A 66 8.66 15.60 -6.06
C ALA A 66 8.74 17.07 -6.49
N GLU A 67 9.93 17.57 -6.87
CA GLU A 67 10.12 18.97 -7.24
C GLU A 67 9.20 19.38 -8.40
N GLY A 68 8.40 20.43 -8.17
CA GLY A 68 7.43 20.92 -9.17
C GLY A 68 6.21 20.00 -9.38
N ARG A 69 6.03 18.97 -8.56
CA ARG A 69 4.93 18.00 -8.68
C ARG A 69 4.09 17.95 -7.40
N ARG A 70 2.82 17.61 -7.55
CA ARG A 70 1.89 17.39 -6.43
C ARG A 70 1.84 15.92 -6.03
N VAL A 71 2.99 15.34 -5.74
CA VAL A 71 3.12 13.94 -5.32
C VAL A 71 3.65 13.87 -3.89
N ILE A 72 3.30 12.82 -3.19
CA ILE A 72 3.84 12.53 -1.85
C ILE A 72 5.05 11.62 -2.02
N CYS A 73 6.24 12.14 -1.71
CA CYS A 73 7.49 11.39 -1.78
C CYS A 73 7.84 10.73 -0.44
N LYS A 74 8.80 9.82 -0.48
CA LYS A 74 9.32 9.14 0.71
C LYS A 74 9.85 10.08 1.80
N HIS A 75 10.39 11.25 1.41
CA HIS A 75 10.92 12.23 2.36
C HIS A 75 9.80 12.92 3.16
N MET A 76 8.66 13.17 2.51
CA MET A 76 7.46 13.70 3.18
C MET A 76 6.90 12.68 4.17
N ILE A 77 6.85 11.39 3.79
CA ILE A 77 6.43 10.30 4.66
C ILE A 77 7.36 10.20 5.87
N ALA A 78 8.67 10.17 5.65
CA ALA A 78 9.66 10.10 6.72
C ALA A 78 9.50 11.26 7.70
N LEU A 79 9.30 12.49 7.20
CA LEU A 79 9.09 13.67 8.05
C LEU A 79 7.80 13.58 8.86
N ASP A 80 6.68 13.17 8.24
CA ASP A 80 5.39 13.00 8.93
C ASP A 80 5.48 11.97 10.07
N LEU A 81 6.13 10.85 9.82
CA LEU A 81 6.36 9.81 10.84
C LEU A 81 7.37 10.24 11.91
N GLY A 82 8.34 11.05 11.57
CA GLY A 82 9.29 11.61 12.53
C GLY A 82 8.65 12.60 13.49
N ILE A 83 7.65 13.35 13.03
CA ILE A 83 6.87 14.28 13.84
C ILE A 83 5.80 13.55 14.64
N PHE A 84 5.13 12.57 14.03
CA PHE A 84 4.01 11.80 14.57
C PHE A 84 4.28 10.29 14.48
N PRO A 85 5.19 9.75 15.28
CA PRO A 85 5.62 8.35 15.17
C PRO A 85 4.48 7.34 15.44
N GLU A 86 3.45 7.73 16.17
CA GLU A 86 2.26 6.91 16.41
C GLU A 86 1.47 6.58 15.13
N LYS A 87 1.61 7.39 14.08
CA LYS A 87 0.94 7.16 12.81
C LYS A 87 1.42 5.90 12.10
N GLU A 88 2.66 5.47 12.34
CA GLU A 88 3.17 4.23 11.75
C GLU A 88 2.35 3.03 12.21
N GLN A 89 2.16 2.87 13.53
CA GLN A 89 1.36 1.78 14.07
C GLN A 89 -0.10 1.86 13.62
N GLN A 90 -0.69 3.05 13.64
CA GLN A 90 -2.06 3.25 13.15
C GLN A 90 -2.22 2.84 11.68
N MET A 91 -1.22 3.11 10.86
CA MET A 91 -1.25 2.73 9.45
C MET A 91 -1.06 1.24 9.25
N MET A 92 -0.19 0.60 10.04
CA MET A 92 -0.01 -0.85 10.01
C MET A 92 -1.29 -1.59 10.43
N ASP A 93 -1.93 -1.15 11.50
CA ASP A 93 -3.20 -1.71 11.98
C ASP A 93 -4.30 -1.58 10.91
N TYR A 94 -4.37 -0.43 10.24
CA TYR A 94 -5.30 -0.20 9.15
C TYR A 94 -5.05 -1.14 7.95
N ILE A 95 -3.78 -1.30 7.55
CA ILE A 95 -3.40 -2.22 6.45
C ILE A 95 -3.77 -3.66 6.81
N GLU A 96 -3.49 -4.08 8.03
CA GLU A 96 -3.82 -5.43 8.49
C GLU A 96 -5.34 -5.68 8.49
N GLU A 97 -6.13 -4.73 8.97
CA GLU A 97 -7.59 -4.81 8.93
C GLU A 97 -8.12 -4.92 7.50
N GLN A 98 -7.59 -4.12 6.56
CA GLN A 98 -7.98 -4.20 5.15
C GLN A 98 -7.61 -5.56 4.53
N ASN A 99 -6.44 -6.10 4.84
CA ASN A 99 -6.01 -7.41 4.36
C ASN A 99 -6.91 -8.54 4.89
N GLN A 100 -7.27 -8.51 6.17
CA GLN A 100 -8.19 -9.48 6.77
C GLN A 100 -9.57 -9.43 6.11
N MET A 101 -10.11 -8.25 5.86
CA MET A 101 -11.38 -8.09 5.15
C MET A 101 -11.32 -8.67 3.74
N TYR A 102 -10.24 -8.38 3.01
CA TYR A 102 -10.02 -8.91 1.66
C TYR A 102 -9.92 -10.45 1.64
N GLU A 103 -9.17 -11.03 2.59
CA GLU A 103 -9.06 -12.48 2.73
C GLU A 103 -10.44 -13.14 2.99
N GLN A 104 -11.23 -12.58 3.90
CA GLN A 104 -12.57 -13.08 4.21
C GLN A 104 -13.50 -13.00 2.99
N GLU A 105 -13.48 -11.92 2.24
CA GLU A 105 -14.26 -11.75 1.03
C GLU A 105 -13.84 -12.76 -0.06
N TYR A 106 -12.53 -12.94 -0.24
CA TYR A 106 -11.97 -13.92 -1.17
C TYR A 106 -12.34 -15.37 -0.79
N GLU A 107 -12.22 -15.73 0.48
CA GLU A 107 -12.62 -17.06 0.96
C GLU A 107 -14.10 -17.32 0.72
N LYS A 108 -14.96 -16.34 0.98
CA LYS A 108 -16.39 -16.44 0.73
C LYS A 108 -16.68 -16.62 -0.76
N GLU A 109 -16.07 -15.84 -1.63
CA GLU A 109 -16.22 -15.96 -3.09
C GLU A 109 -15.76 -17.33 -3.58
N MET A 110 -14.66 -17.86 -3.05
CA MET A 110 -14.16 -19.19 -3.39
C MET A 110 -15.11 -20.30 -2.93
N GLN A 111 -15.68 -20.20 -1.73
CA GLN A 111 -16.67 -21.15 -1.25
C GLN A 111 -17.94 -21.16 -2.12
N GLU A 112 -18.45 -20.00 -2.49
CA GLU A 112 -19.59 -19.86 -3.39
C GLU A 112 -19.30 -20.52 -4.76
N ARG A 113 -18.10 -20.31 -5.32
CA ARG A 113 -17.67 -20.98 -6.57
C ARG A 113 -17.56 -22.47 -6.45
N GLU A 114 -17.00 -22.98 -5.35
CA GLU A 114 -16.93 -24.43 -5.11
C GLU A 114 -18.33 -25.05 -5.04
N GLU A 115 -19.27 -24.38 -4.40
CA GLU A 115 -20.65 -24.85 -4.29
C GLU A 115 -21.36 -24.87 -5.66
N GLU A 116 -21.19 -23.82 -6.46
CA GLU A 116 -21.69 -23.76 -7.84
C GLU A 116 -21.13 -24.91 -8.71
N ILE A 117 -19.83 -25.18 -8.61
CA ILE A 117 -19.19 -26.29 -9.33
C ILE A 117 -19.77 -27.62 -8.87
N ARG A 118 -19.93 -27.81 -7.56
CA ARG A 118 -20.51 -29.03 -7.00
C ARG A 118 -21.94 -29.26 -7.48
N GLU A 119 -22.79 -28.25 -7.43
CA GLU A 119 -24.16 -28.32 -7.93
C GLU A 119 -24.21 -28.62 -9.43
N TYR A 120 -23.36 -27.98 -10.22
CA TYR A 120 -23.26 -28.26 -11.65
C TYR A 120 -22.88 -29.70 -11.94
N VAL A 121 -21.83 -30.22 -11.29
CA VAL A 121 -21.34 -31.58 -11.48
C VAL A 121 -22.38 -32.61 -11.06
N MET A 122 -23.13 -32.39 -9.98
CA MET A 122 -24.16 -33.29 -9.50
C MET A 122 -25.35 -33.41 -10.44
N LYS A 123 -25.57 -32.47 -11.33
CA LYS A 123 -26.64 -32.50 -12.37
C LYS A 123 -26.22 -33.24 -13.63
N LEU A 124 -24.95 -33.60 -13.81
CA LEU A 124 -24.45 -34.28 -15.00
C LEU A 124 -24.76 -35.77 -14.98
N SER A 125 -25.04 -36.33 -16.16
CA SER A 125 -25.15 -37.76 -16.34
C SER A 125 -23.77 -38.43 -16.21
N LYS A 126 -23.77 -39.76 -16.00
CA LYS A 126 -22.53 -40.53 -15.92
C LYS A 126 -21.69 -40.42 -17.21
N ALA A 127 -22.36 -40.37 -18.38
CA ALA A 127 -21.69 -40.23 -19.67
C ALA A 127 -21.04 -38.84 -19.80
N GLU A 128 -21.75 -37.77 -19.40
CA GLU A 128 -21.23 -36.38 -19.39
C GLU A 128 -20.07 -36.24 -18.42
N LEU A 129 -20.12 -36.80 -17.21
CA LEU A 129 -19.04 -36.82 -16.24
C LEU A 129 -17.77 -37.48 -16.79
N ARG A 130 -17.94 -38.65 -17.45
CA ARG A 130 -16.79 -39.34 -18.06
C ARG A 130 -16.13 -38.52 -19.14
N GLU A 131 -16.91 -37.89 -20.02
CA GLU A 131 -16.38 -37.05 -21.10
C GLU A 131 -15.65 -35.84 -20.55
N LYS A 132 -16.22 -35.12 -19.57
CA LYS A 132 -15.56 -33.98 -18.91
C LYS A 132 -14.27 -34.36 -18.18
N LEU A 133 -14.26 -35.53 -17.52
CA LEU A 133 -13.05 -36.01 -16.84
C LEU A 133 -11.96 -36.38 -17.85
N ILE A 134 -12.30 -37.04 -18.94
CA ILE A 134 -11.35 -37.36 -20.03
C ILE A 134 -10.76 -36.07 -20.60
N GLN A 135 -11.60 -35.10 -20.91
CA GLN A 135 -11.16 -33.81 -21.46
C GLN A 135 -10.24 -33.08 -20.49
N ARG A 136 -10.56 -33.08 -19.21
CA ARG A 136 -9.69 -32.48 -18.18
C ARG A 136 -8.34 -33.15 -18.11
N MET A 137 -8.30 -34.46 -18.05
CA MET A 137 -7.06 -35.25 -18.00
C MET A 137 -6.20 -35.06 -19.26
N ILE A 138 -6.82 -34.96 -20.44
CA ILE A 138 -6.10 -34.64 -21.67
C ILE A 138 -5.49 -33.24 -21.61
N ASN A 139 -6.26 -32.24 -21.17
CA ASN A 139 -5.75 -30.88 -21.04
C ASN A 139 -4.55 -30.81 -20.09
N ASP A 140 -4.60 -31.54 -18.97
CA ASP A 140 -3.50 -31.56 -18.00
C ASP A 140 -2.20 -32.23 -18.55
N LEU A 141 -2.25 -32.95 -19.66
CA LEU A 141 -1.07 -33.49 -20.34
C LEU A 141 -0.31 -32.43 -21.16
N TYR A 142 -0.96 -31.35 -21.52
CA TYR A 142 -0.40 -30.30 -22.39
C TYR A 142 0.01 -29.02 -21.63
N TYR A 143 -0.21 -28.99 -20.29
CA TYR A 143 0.20 -27.93 -19.38
C TYR A 143 1.05 -28.48 -18.23
#